data_764a6bed6fab25f04f85e5e37aaa5ad8
#
_entry.id   764a6bed6fab25f04f85e5e37aaa5ad8
#
_cell.length_a   1.000
_cell.length_b   1.000
_cell.length_c   1.000
_cell.angle_alpha   90.00
_cell.angle_beta   90.00
_cell.angle_gamma   90.00
#
_symmetry.space_group_name_H-M   'P 1'
#
loop_
_entity.id
_entity.type
_entity.pdbx_description
1 polymer ?
#
loop_
_entity_poly.entity_id
_entity_poly.type
_entity_poly.pdbx_seq_one_letter_code
_entity_poly.pdbx_strand_id
1 'polypeptide(L)'
;FKIMKVGLKFYDEAHLRFDNMCKIDYYTNTFRTYYVTATPARSSEDENNIYQLFMKNIPAINLFDEDNDPHTRYVSFKYNSQPTASEISECRNQYGLDRNKYTSYVVRKEYFYRLLRVLMDLVLYKPGKTLIYIGTNAAINVVKDWLESNYPELINHIGVYTSATPKDIKESQLNKKIILSTTKSAGAAVDIAGLKMTVVLNEPFKSQVICQQSIGRTRD
;
A
#
# COMPACT_ATOMS: atom_id res chain seq x y z
N PHE A 1 -5.88 33.66 4.99
CA PHE A 1 -4.42 33.75 4.78
C PHE A 1 -3.92 35.19 4.84
N LYS A 2 -4.62 36.20 4.26
CA LYS A 2 -4.24 37.61 4.41
C LYS A 2 -4.18 38.06 5.89
N ILE A 3 -5.04 37.51 6.73
CA ILE A 3 -5.12 37.83 8.17
C ILE A 3 -3.99 37.13 8.93
N MET A 4 -3.59 35.91 8.54
CA MET A 4 -2.61 35.10 9.27
C MET A 4 -1.14 35.37 8.89
N LYS A 5 -0.87 36.19 7.87
CA LYS A 5 0.48 36.53 7.38
C LYS A 5 1.41 35.32 7.24
N VAL A 6 0.92 34.26 6.62
CA VAL A 6 1.68 33.01 6.42
C VAL A 6 2.82 33.28 5.44
N GLY A 7 4.07 33.16 5.89
CA GLY A 7 5.27 33.38 5.06
C GLY A 7 5.73 32.11 4.36
N LEU A 8 5.56 30.95 5.00
CA LEU A 8 6.01 29.65 4.49
C LEU A 8 4.85 28.65 4.45
N LYS A 9 4.86 27.80 3.45
CA LYS A 9 3.88 26.73 3.28
C LYS A 9 4.57 25.45 2.88
N PHE A 10 4.22 24.34 3.55
CA PHE A 10 4.70 23.01 3.24
C PHE A 10 3.51 22.12 2.89
N TYR A 11 3.61 21.42 1.78
CA TYR A 11 2.72 20.33 1.42
C TYR A 11 3.47 19.02 1.58
N ASP A 12 3.15 18.29 2.63
CA ASP A 12 3.60 16.91 2.80
C ASP A 12 2.72 16.00 1.95
N GLU A 13 3.30 14.94 1.39
CA GLU A 13 2.65 14.04 0.45
C GLU A 13 1.98 14.81 -0.72
N ALA A 14 2.72 15.72 -1.34
CA ALA A 14 2.22 16.66 -2.35
C ALA A 14 1.56 15.98 -3.58
N HIS A 15 1.74 14.67 -3.75
CA HIS A 15 1.04 13.87 -4.74
C HIS A 15 -0.41 13.54 -4.33
N LEU A 16 -0.76 13.64 -3.04
CA LEU A 16 -2.14 13.41 -2.58
C LEU A 16 -2.99 14.67 -2.76
N ARG A 17 -4.23 14.49 -3.20
CA ARG A 17 -5.20 15.59 -3.35
C ARG A 17 -4.63 16.79 -4.13
N PHE A 18 -3.90 16.50 -5.19
CA PHE A 18 -3.22 17.49 -6.03
C PHE A 18 -4.12 18.67 -6.43
N ASP A 19 -5.38 18.39 -6.82
CA ASP A 19 -6.34 19.44 -7.19
C ASP A 19 -6.62 20.42 -6.06
N ASN A 20 -6.71 19.93 -4.82
CA ASN A 20 -6.93 20.80 -3.66
C ASN A 20 -5.68 21.64 -3.37
N MET A 21 -4.50 21.08 -3.53
CA MET A 21 -3.23 21.79 -3.41
C MET A 21 -3.14 22.93 -4.42
N CYS A 22 -3.43 22.68 -5.69
CA CYS A 22 -3.45 23.69 -6.74
C CYS A 22 -4.46 24.81 -6.44
N LYS A 23 -5.66 24.47 -5.96
CA LYS A 23 -6.66 25.46 -5.55
C LYS A 23 -6.18 26.33 -4.39
N ILE A 24 -5.58 25.71 -3.37
CA ILE A 24 -5.02 26.46 -2.24
C ILE A 24 -3.93 27.41 -2.72
N ASP A 25 -3.03 26.96 -3.60
CA ASP A 25 -1.96 27.80 -4.13
C ASP A 25 -2.47 28.93 -4.99
N TYR A 26 -3.49 28.68 -5.79
CA TYR A 26 -4.13 29.72 -6.60
C TYR A 26 -4.71 30.88 -5.76
N TYR A 27 -5.30 30.54 -4.60
CA TYR A 27 -5.94 31.54 -3.73
C TYR A 27 -5.01 32.08 -2.62
N THR A 28 -3.78 31.57 -2.50
CA THR A 28 -2.87 31.99 -1.44
C THR A 28 -1.56 32.52 -2.03
N ASN A 29 -1.14 33.67 -1.55
CA ASN A 29 0.16 34.22 -1.88
C ASN A 29 1.07 34.11 -0.64
N THR A 30 2.00 33.14 -0.67
CA THR A 30 2.98 32.93 0.39
C THR A 30 4.39 33.21 -0.15
N PHE A 31 5.27 33.64 0.72
CA PHE A 31 6.66 33.97 0.32
C PHE A 31 7.38 32.75 -0.27
N ARG A 32 7.20 31.58 0.32
CA ARG A 32 7.74 30.30 -0.19
C ARG A 32 6.77 29.15 0.04
N THR A 33 6.70 28.25 -0.94
CA THR A 33 5.97 26.99 -0.84
C THR A 33 6.92 25.85 -1.15
N TYR A 34 6.86 24.80 -0.34
CA TYR A 34 7.63 23.56 -0.51
C TYR A 34 6.68 22.40 -0.71
N TYR A 35 6.99 21.56 -1.68
CA TYR A 35 6.24 20.36 -2.02
C TYR A 35 7.12 19.15 -1.73
N VAL A 36 6.72 18.33 -0.76
CA VAL A 36 7.46 17.13 -0.35
C VAL A 36 6.68 15.91 -0.82
N THR A 37 7.32 15.03 -1.53
CA THR A 37 6.73 13.77 -1.99
C THR A 37 7.79 12.72 -2.28
N ALA A 38 7.52 11.48 -1.92
CA ALA A 38 8.33 10.33 -2.32
C ALA A 38 7.90 9.76 -3.69
N THR A 39 6.76 10.21 -4.23
CA THR A 39 6.17 9.68 -5.49
C THR A 39 5.76 10.82 -6.41
N PRO A 40 6.70 11.39 -7.18
CA PRO A 40 6.43 12.57 -8.01
C PRO A 40 5.60 12.28 -9.27
N ALA A 41 5.33 11.01 -9.59
CA ALA A 41 4.54 10.61 -10.75
C ALA A 41 3.08 10.35 -10.39
N ARG A 42 2.19 10.54 -11.38
CA ARG A 42 0.75 10.25 -11.27
C ARG A 42 0.39 9.02 -12.09
N SER A 43 -0.65 8.31 -11.68
CA SER A 43 -1.05 7.06 -12.35
C SER A 43 -1.93 7.26 -13.57
N SER A 44 -2.66 8.38 -13.65
CA SER A 44 -3.45 8.79 -14.80
C SER A 44 -2.59 9.69 -15.69
N GLU A 45 -2.62 9.47 -17.00
CA GLU A 45 -1.87 10.27 -17.97
C GLU A 45 -2.29 11.75 -17.92
N ASP A 46 -3.60 12.01 -17.87
CA ASP A 46 -4.13 13.37 -17.80
C ASP A 46 -3.70 14.08 -16.51
N GLU A 47 -3.82 13.40 -15.35
CA GLU A 47 -3.35 13.95 -14.07
C GLU A 47 -1.85 14.16 -14.07
N ASN A 48 -1.09 13.27 -14.69
CA ASN A 48 0.36 13.39 -14.77
C ASN A 48 0.76 14.60 -15.63
N ASN A 49 0.09 14.83 -16.74
CA ASN A 49 0.34 15.99 -17.59
C ASN A 49 0.08 17.30 -16.85
N ILE A 50 -1.04 17.40 -16.11
CA ILE A 50 -1.35 18.58 -15.28
C ILE A 50 -0.29 18.75 -14.18
N TYR A 51 0.09 17.66 -13.53
CA TYR A 51 1.13 17.67 -12.49
C TYR A 51 2.46 18.16 -13.04
N GLN A 52 2.91 17.65 -14.17
CA GLN A 52 4.15 18.05 -14.82
C GLN A 52 4.12 19.52 -15.22
N LEU A 53 3.02 20.01 -15.78
CA LEU A 53 2.85 21.42 -16.10
C LEU A 53 2.94 22.33 -14.87
N PHE A 54 2.31 21.93 -13.77
CA PHE A 54 2.34 22.67 -12.51
C PHE A 54 3.74 22.72 -11.91
N MET A 55 4.44 21.60 -11.92
CA MET A 55 5.77 21.46 -11.31
C MET A 55 6.92 21.94 -12.23
N LYS A 56 6.65 22.22 -13.51
CA LYS A 56 7.67 22.52 -14.54
C LYS A 56 8.71 23.56 -14.15
N ASN A 57 8.28 24.60 -13.46
CA ASN A 57 9.13 25.73 -13.06
C ASN A 57 9.55 25.68 -11.58
N ILE A 58 9.25 24.59 -10.87
CA ILE A 58 9.60 24.42 -9.47
C ILE A 58 10.90 23.64 -9.42
N PRO A 59 11.99 24.19 -8.84
CA PRO A 59 13.24 23.47 -8.70
C PRO A 59 13.03 22.19 -7.90
N ALA A 60 13.39 21.05 -8.47
CA ALA A 60 13.32 19.75 -7.81
C ALA A 60 14.66 19.40 -7.16
N ILE A 61 14.64 18.96 -5.92
CA ILE A 61 15.78 18.40 -5.21
C ILE A 61 15.48 16.93 -4.96
N ASN A 62 16.23 16.05 -5.60
CA ASN A 62 16.17 14.62 -5.28
C ASN A 62 17.11 14.36 -4.11
N LEU A 63 16.55 13.89 -2.98
CA LEU A 63 17.31 13.57 -1.78
C LEU A 63 17.80 12.12 -1.75
N PHE A 64 17.34 11.29 -2.70
CA PHE A 64 17.71 9.89 -2.79
C PHE A 64 18.66 9.68 -3.97
N ASP A 65 19.83 9.15 -3.68
CA ASP A 65 20.73 8.61 -4.68
C ASP A 65 20.28 7.17 -4.97
N GLU A 66 19.56 6.99 -6.07
CA GLU A 66 18.99 5.69 -6.47
C GLU A 66 20.06 4.61 -6.72
N ASP A 67 21.31 5.03 -6.93
CA ASP A 67 22.42 4.14 -7.33
C ASP A 67 23.17 3.50 -6.13
N ASN A 68 23.03 4.01 -4.91
CA ASN A 68 23.97 3.67 -3.85
C ASN A 68 23.47 2.85 -2.68
N ASP A 69 22.15 2.65 -2.48
CA ASP A 69 21.69 1.77 -1.39
C ASP A 69 20.30 1.21 -1.60
N PRO A 70 20.18 -0.02 -2.11
CA PRO A 70 18.90 -0.71 -2.12
C PRO A 70 18.54 -1.16 -0.70
N HIS A 71 18.02 -0.25 0.14
CA HIS A 71 17.46 -0.60 1.46
C HIS A 71 16.39 -1.69 1.37
N THR A 72 15.85 -1.94 0.17
CA THR A 72 14.75 -2.87 -0.02
C THR A 72 15.00 -3.78 -1.22
N ARG A 73 14.93 -5.09 -1.01
CA ARG A 73 14.93 -6.08 -2.09
C ARG A 73 13.51 -6.40 -2.52
N TYR A 74 13.25 -6.27 -3.82
CA TYR A 74 11.97 -6.63 -4.44
C TYR A 74 12.04 -8.03 -5.01
N VAL A 75 11.09 -8.89 -4.60
CA VAL A 75 10.96 -10.24 -5.14
C VAL A 75 9.53 -10.40 -5.68
N SER A 76 9.41 -10.71 -6.96
CA SER A 76 8.14 -10.95 -7.62
C SER A 76 7.95 -12.43 -7.88
N PHE A 77 6.92 -13.03 -7.31
CA PHE A 77 6.51 -14.39 -7.59
C PHE A 77 5.40 -14.37 -8.65
N LYS A 78 5.69 -14.99 -9.80
CA LYS A 78 4.68 -15.18 -10.85
C LYS A 78 4.17 -16.62 -10.80
N TYR A 79 2.87 -16.78 -10.83
CA TYR A 79 2.23 -18.09 -11.02
C TYR A 79 1.16 -18.00 -12.10
N ASN A 80 0.96 -19.10 -12.82
CA ASN A 80 -0.05 -19.19 -13.84
C ASN A 80 -1.29 -19.88 -13.27
N SER A 81 -2.36 -19.14 -13.06
CA SER A 81 -3.62 -19.65 -12.52
C SER A 81 -4.51 -20.27 -13.59
N GLN A 82 -4.20 -20.09 -14.88
CA GLN A 82 -4.97 -20.57 -16.04
C GLN A 82 -6.50 -20.42 -15.85
N PRO A 83 -7.01 -19.22 -15.57
CA PRO A 83 -8.44 -19.05 -15.33
C PRO A 83 -9.22 -19.30 -16.60
N THR A 84 -10.38 -19.94 -16.48
CA THR A 84 -11.32 -20.12 -17.59
C THR A 84 -11.96 -18.76 -17.97
N ALA A 85 -12.56 -18.69 -19.17
CA ALA A 85 -13.27 -17.49 -19.61
C ALA A 85 -14.43 -17.11 -18.66
N SER A 86 -15.13 -18.10 -18.12
CA SER A 86 -16.19 -17.89 -17.11
C SER A 86 -15.65 -17.25 -15.85
N GLU A 87 -14.54 -17.76 -15.31
CA GLU A 87 -13.90 -17.25 -14.09
C GLU A 87 -13.39 -15.81 -14.28
N ILE A 88 -12.84 -15.51 -15.46
CA ILE A 88 -12.44 -14.12 -15.81
C ILE A 88 -13.69 -13.22 -15.82
N SER A 89 -14.80 -13.69 -16.38
CA SER A 89 -16.04 -12.93 -16.43
C SER A 89 -16.60 -12.64 -15.03
N GLU A 90 -16.55 -13.60 -14.12
CA GLU A 90 -16.97 -13.42 -12.72
C GLU A 90 -16.18 -12.33 -12.00
N CYS A 91 -14.91 -12.14 -12.36
CA CYS A 91 -14.04 -11.12 -11.78
C CYS A 91 -14.22 -9.72 -12.39
N ARG A 92 -15.17 -9.53 -13.32
CA ARG A 92 -15.38 -8.26 -14.02
C ARG A 92 -16.66 -7.56 -13.61
N ASN A 93 -16.71 -6.26 -13.87
CA ASN A 93 -17.90 -5.43 -13.90
C ASN A 93 -17.90 -4.61 -15.21
N GLN A 94 -18.86 -3.71 -15.38
CA GLN A 94 -18.97 -2.85 -16.58
C GLN A 94 -17.74 -1.95 -16.84
N TYR A 95 -16.89 -1.73 -15.84
CA TYR A 95 -15.68 -0.91 -15.94
C TYR A 95 -14.39 -1.75 -16.04
N GLY A 96 -14.49 -3.08 -16.19
CA GLY A 96 -13.36 -3.99 -16.30
C GLY A 96 -13.15 -4.87 -15.06
N LEU A 97 -11.89 -5.13 -14.68
CA LEU A 97 -11.59 -5.99 -13.53
C LEU A 97 -12.08 -5.38 -12.21
N ASP A 98 -12.94 -6.10 -11.51
CA ASP A 98 -13.40 -5.75 -10.16
C ASP A 98 -12.45 -6.37 -9.13
N ARG A 99 -11.75 -5.52 -8.40
CA ARG A 99 -10.75 -5.92 -7.40
C ARG A 99 -11.34 -6.80 -6.29
N ASN A 100 -12.54 -6.47 -5.81
CA ASN A 100 -13.17 -7.21 -4.73
C ASN A 100 -13.59 -8.60 -5.19
N LYS A 101 -14.18 -8.69 -6.37
CA LYS A 101 -14.53 -9.97 -7.00
C LYS A 101 -13.29 -10.81 -7.26
N TYR A 102 -12.24 -10.21 -7.82
CA TYR A 102 -10.97 -10.88 -8.06
C TYR A 102 -10.35 -11.42 -6.77
N THR A 103 -10.27 -10.61 -5.72
CA THR A 103 -9.75 -11.06 -4.42
C THR A 103 -10.57 -12.21 -3.85
N SER A 104 -11.91 -12.11 -3.90
CA SER A 104 -12.81 -13.16 -3.43
C SER A 104 -12.69 -14.45 -4.26
N TYR A 105 -12.41 -14.34 -5.55
CA TYR A 105 -12.14 -15.47 -6.41
C TYR A 105 -10.83 -16.17 -6.02
N VAL A 106 -9.74 -15.40 -5.87
CA VAL A 106 -8.41 -15.94 -5.62
C VAL A 106 -8.33 -16.68 -4.29
N VAL A 107 -8.89 -16.16 -3.21
CA VAL A 107 -8.83 -16.79 -1.88
C VAL A 107 -9.64 -18.09 -1.77
N ARG A 108 -10.42 -18.45 -2.81
CA ARG A 108 -11.13 -19.73 -2.90
C ARG A 108 -10.33 -20.81 -3.64
N LYS A 109 -9.17 -20.44 -4.21
CA LYS A 109 -8.40 -21.35 -5.08
C LYS A 109 -7.28 -22.04 -4.33
N GLU A 110 -7.07 -23.34 -4.61
CA GLU A 110 -6.04 -24.15 -3.96
C GLU A 110 -4.62 -23.61 -4.21
N TYR A 111 -4.34 -23.11 -5.43
CA TYR A 111 -3.02 -22.56 -5.76
C TYR A 111 -2.66 -21.34 -4.87
N PHE A 112 -3.65 -20.60 -4.40
CA PHE A 112 -3.42 -19.48 -3.48
C PHE A 112 -2.83 -19.97 -2.16
N TYR A 113 -3.36 -21.06 -1.62
CA TYR A 113 -2.86 -21.63 -0.36
C TYR A 113 -1.52 -22.32 -0.50
N ARG A 114 -1.23 -22.89 -1.68
CA ARG A 114 0.13 -23.38 -1.99
C ARG A 114 1.14 -22.23 -1.97
N LEU A 115 0.82 -21.10 -2.59
CA LEU A 115 1.65 -19.90 -2.56
C LEU A 115 1.78 -19.35 -1.13
N LEU A 116 0.68 -19.33 -0.38
CA LEU A 116 0.68 -18.84 1.00
C LEU A 116 1.56 -19.70 1.92
N ARG A 117 1.63 -21.03 1.72
CA ARG A 117 2.58 -21.90 2.44
C ARG A 117 4.03 -21.51 2.16
N VAL A 118 4.41 -21.38 0.90
CA VAL A 118 5.76 -20.92 0.52
C VAL A 118 6.09 -19.56 1.13
N LEU A 119 5.13 -18.65 1.14
CA LEU A 119 5.29 -17.35 1.77
C LEU A 119 5.50 -17.49 3.28
N MET A 120 4.73 -18.36 3.96
CA MET A 120 4.88 -18.57 5.39
C MET A 120 6.24 -19.13 5.78
N ASP A 121 6.83 -20.00 4.97
CA ASP A 121 8.20 -20.47 5.18
C ASP A 121 9.19 -19.29 5.19
N LEU A 122 9.03 -18.33 4.28
CA LEU A 122 9.84 -17.10 4.25
C LEU A 122 9.58 -16.21 5.46
N VAL A 123 8.32 -16.01 5.85
CA VAL A 123 7.91 -15.19 6.99
C VAL A 123 8.42 -15.74 8.31
N LEU A 124 8.41 -17.05 8.46
CA LEU A 124 8.88 -17.72 9.68
C LEU A 124 10.40 -17.69 9.80
N TYR A 125 11.10 -17.81 8.67
CA TYR A 125 12.56 -17.78 8.62
C TYR A 125 13.14 -16.38 8.90
N LYS A 126 12.45 -15.30 8.50
CA LYS A 126 12.94 -13.93 8.66
C LYS A 126 12.66 -13.39 10.06
N PRO A 127 13.64 -12.73 10.71
CA PRO A 127 13.39 -11.99 11.93
C PRO A 127 12.58 -10.72 11.65
N GLY A 128 11.88 -10.22 12.66
CA GLY A 128 11.12 -8.97 12.58
C GLY A 128 9.66 -9.16 12.21
N LYS A 129 8.98 -8.04 11.97
CA LYS A 129 7.56 -8.02 11.63
C LYS A 129 7.34 -8.12 10.13
N THR A 130 6.24 -8.76 9.75
CA THR A 130 5.79 -8.87 8.36
C THR A 130 4.41 -8.25 8.21
N LEU A 131 4.24 -7.35 7.25
CA LEU A 131 2.97 -6.78 6.84
C LEU A 131 2.50 -7.46 5.56
N ILE A 132 1.30 -8.05 5.59
CA ILE A 132 0.70 -8.73 4.44
C ILE A 132 -0.54 -7.94 4.01
N TYR A 133 -0.48 -7.36 2.82
CA TYR A 133 -1.60 -6.68 2.20
C TYR A 133 -2.51 -7.66 1.45
N ILE A 134 -3.80 -7.57 1.74
CA ILE A 134 -4.86 -8.39 1.15
C ILE A 134 -5.98 -7.46 0.68
N GLY A 135 -6.55 -7.72 -0.47
CA GLY A 135 -7.43 -6.78 -1.17
C GLY A 135 -8.73 -6.39 -0.44
N THR A 136 -9.27 -7.26 0.44
CA THR A 136 -10.55 -7.00 1.15
C THR A 136 -10.52 -7.53 2.59
N ASN A 137 -11.34 -6.92 3.46
CA ASN A 137 -11.50 -7.38 4.84
C ASN A 137 -12.03 -8.83 4.92
N ALA A 138 -12.95 -9.21 4.03
CA ALA A 138 -13.45 -10.59 3.98
C ALA A 138 -12.33 -11.59 3.67
N ALA A 139 -11.46 -11.26 2.70
CA ALA A 139 -10.32 -12.11 2.37
C ALA A 139 -9.27 -12.14 3.50
N ILE A 140 -9.10 -11.06 4.25
CA ILE A 140 -8.25 -11.04 5.45
C ILE A 140 -8.74 -12.08 6.47
N ASN A 141 -10.03 -12.14 6.74
CA ASN A 141 -10.59 -13.12 7.68
C ASN A 141 -10.34 -14.55 7.20
N VAL A 142 -10.59 -14.84 5.92
CA VAL A 142 -10.34 -16.17 5.32
C VAL A 142 -8.85 -16.56 5.45
N VAL A 143 -7.95 -15.64 5.17
CA VAL A 143 -6.51 -15.89 5.30
C VAL A 143 -6.11 -16.06 6.76
N LYS A 144 -6.65 -15.26 7.66
CA LYS A 144 -6.43 -15.37 9.11
C LYS A 144 -6.86 -16.75 9.62
N ASP A 145 -8.09 -17.17 9.33
CA ASP A 145 -8.64 -18.44 9.76
C ASP A 145 -7.80 -19.62 9.23
N TRP A 146 -7.34 -19.51 7.98
CA TRP A 146 -6.46 -20.51 7.40
C TRP A 146 -5.09 -20.55 8.10
N LEU A 147 -4.49 -19.38 8.39
CA LEU A 147 -3.22 -19.30 9.11
C LEU A 147 -3.35 -19.90 10.52
N GLU A 148 -4.38 -19.56 11.26
CA GLU A 148 -4.63 -20.06 12.61
C GLU A 148 -4.87 -21.58 12.63
N SER A 149 -5.51 -22.11 11.58
CA SER A 149 -5.75 -23.56 11.43
C SER A 149 -4.50 -24.35 11.05
N ASN A 150 -3.62 -23.79 10.22
CA ASN A 150 -2.42 -24.50 9.72
C ASN A 150 -1.15 -24.20 10.56
N TYR A 151 -1.14 -23.12 11.33
CA TYR A 151 -0.04 -22.67 12.18
C TYR A 151 -0.58 -22.24 13.55
N PRO A 152 -1.11 -23.16 14.36
CA PRO A 152 -1.77 -22.82 15.64
C PRO A 152 -0.83 -22.11 16.63
N GLU A 153 0.48 -22.33 16.52
CA GLU A 153 1.50 -21.64 17.31
C GLU A 153 1.56 -20.12 17.01
N LEU A 154 1.04 -19.68 15.88
CA LEU A 154 1.07 -18.28 15.46
C LEU A 154 -0.19 -17.49 15.88
N ILE A 155 -1.21 -18.11 16.46
CA ILE A 155 -2.49 -17.44 16.80
C ILE A 155 -2.26 -16.13 17.57
N ASN A 156 -1.37 -16.14 18.56
CA ASN A 156 -1.05 -14.96 19.35
C ASN A 156 -0.12 -13.96 18.63
N HIS A 157 0.44 -14.33 17.49
CA HIS A 157 1.39 -13.56 16.70
C HIS A 157 0.78 -12.93 15.46
N ILE A 158 -0.49 -13.22 15.16
CA ILE A 158 -1.23 -12.65 14.02
C ILE A 158 -2.06 -11.48 14.52
N GLY A 159 -1.93 -10.35 13.84
CA GLY A 159 -2.73 -9.14 14.06
C GLY A 159 -3.51 -8.77 12.80
N VAL A 160 -4.67 -8.16 12.98
CA VAL A 160 -5.49 -7.60 11.89
C VAL A 160 -5.61 -6.10 12.09
N TYR A 161 -5.09 -5.35 11.14
CA TYR A 161 -5.13 -3.89 11.14
C TYR A 161 -5.90 -3.37 9.93
N THR A 162 -7.18 -3.04 10.15
CA THR A 162 -8.08 -2.54 9.11
C THR A 162 -8.89 -1.35 9.62
N SER A 163 -9.69 -0.75 8.75
CA SER A 163 -10.65 0.28 9.14
C SER A 163 -11.73 -0.23 10.11
N ALA A 164 -12.01 -1.54 10.08
CA ALA A 164 -12.98 -2.20 10.96
C ALA A 164 -12.38 -2.61 12.32
N THR A 165 -11.06 -2.57 12.49
CA THR A 165 -10.41 -2.90 13.75
C THR A 165 -10.75 -1.85 14.82
N PRO A 166 -11.27 -2.24 16.01
CA PRO A 166 -11.58 -1.32 17.09
C PRO A 166 -10.37 -0.48 17.50
N LYS A 167 -10.62 0.78 17.89
CA LYS A 167 -9.54 1.75 18.17
C LYS A 167 -8.68 1.36 19.36
N ASP A 168 -9.30 0.78 20.40
CA ASP A 168 -8.67 0.35 21.64
C ASP A 168 -7.62 -0.76 21.47
N ILE A 169 -7.83 -1.65 20.50
CA ILE A 169 -6.89 -2.75 20.22
C ILE A 169 -6.00 -2.48 19.00
N LYS A 170 -6.22 -1.39 18.27
CA LYS A 170 -5.61 -1.13 16.97
C LYS A 170 -4.08 -1.08 17.04
N GLU A 171 -3.53 -0.43 18.06
CA GLU A 171 -2.08 -0.36 18.26
C GLU A 171 -1.49 -1.73 18.63
N SER A 172 -2.19 -2.51 19.45
CA SER A 172 -1.72 -3.84 19.82
C SER A 172 -1.61 -4.78 18.60
N GLN A 173 -2.44 -4.58 17.57
CA GLN A 173 -2.36 -5.36 16.33
C GLN A 173 -1.06 -5.07 15.55
N LEU A 174 -0.54 -3.84 15.60
CA LEU A 174 0.73 -3.46 14.97
C LEU A 174 1.95 -4.03 15.69
N ASN A 175 1.79 -4.51 16.91
CA ASN A 175 2.86 -5.15 17.68
C ASN A 175 3.01 -6.65 17.40
N LYS A 176 2.12 -7.23 16.61
CA LYS A 176 2.18 -8.64 16.23
C LYS A 176 3.27 -8.90 15.19
N LYS A 177 3.77 -10.15 15.13
CA LYS A 177 4.80 -10.58 14.17
C LYS A 177 4.29 -10.55 12.74
N ILE A 178 3.04 -10.97 12.53
CA ILE A 178 2.38 -11.00 11.23
C ILE A 178 1.18 -10.06 11.30
N ILE A 179 1.13 -9.08 10.42
CA ILE A 179 0.07 -8.07 10.39
C ILE A 179 -0.66 -8.20 9.06
N LEU A 180 -1.94 -8.53 9.12
CA LEU A 180 -2.82 -8.58 7.95
C LEU A 180 -3.55 -7.25 7.79
N SER A 181 -3.49 -6.65 6.62
CA SER A 181 -4.10 -5.35 6.37
C SER A 181 -4.54 -5.17 4.92
N THR A 182 -5.31 -4.12 4.67
CA THR A 182 -5.54 -3.63 3.31
C THR A 182 -4.61 -2.47 3.00
N THR A 183 -4.30 -2.24 1.72
CA THR A 183 -3.49 -1.09 1.29
C THR A 183 -4.13 0.25 1.68
N LYS A 184 -5.46 0.32 1.78
CA LYS A 184 -6.17 1.51 2.26
C LYS A 184 -5.97 1.76 3.75
N SER A 185 -5.83 0.71 4.55
CA SER A 185 -5.76 0.82 6.02
C SER A 185 -4.35 1.06 6.53
N ALA A 186 -3.34 0.39 5.94
CA ALA A 186 -1.95 0.51 6.37
C ALA A 186 -1.02 1.06 5.26
N GLY A 187 -1.58 1.45 4.10
CA GLY A 187 -0.80 1.96 2.97
C GLY A 187 -0.30 3.39 3.14
N ALA A 188 -0.96 4.23 3.94
CA ALA A 188 -0.55 5.59 4.20
C ALA A 188 -0.51 5.87 5.71
N ALA A 189 0.47 6.64 6.15
CA ALA A 189 0.56 7.21 7.51
C ALA A 189 0.62 6.22 8.70
N VAL A 190 0.90 4.93 8.50
CA VAL A 190 1.09 3.99 9.61
C VAL A 190 2.56 3.61 9.70
N ASP A 191 3.20 3.95 10.80
CA ASP A 191 4.57 3.51 11.10
C ASP A 191 4.53 2.21 11.91
N ILE A 192 5.26 1.19 11.45
CA ILE A 192 5.31 -0.13 12.09
C ILE A 192 6.76 -0.39 12.51
N ALA A 193 7.03 -0.15 13.78
CA ALA A 193 8.37 -0.38 14.32
C ALA A 193 8.79 -1.85 14.16
N GLY A 194 9.98 -2.08 13.60
CA GLY A 194 10.54 -3.41 13.35
C GLY A 194 9.93 -4.15 12.15
N LEU A 195 9.32 -3.43 11.21
CA LEU A 195 8.84 -4.00 9.96
C LEU A 195 10.02 -4.33 9.03
N LYS A 196 10.23 -5.61 8.75
CA LYS A 196 11.32 -6.11 7.90
C LYS A 196 10.85 -6.70 6.58
N MET A 197 9.57 -7.01 6.46
CA MET A 197 9.02 -7.56 5.23
C MET A 197 7.62 -7.01 4.95
N THR A 198 7.38 -6.63 3.72
CA THR A 198 6.06 -6.29 3.20
C THR A 198 5.70 -7.24 2.07
N VAL A 199 4.53 -7.81 2.14
CA VAL A 199 4.00 -8.74 1.15
C VAL A 199 2.71 -8.18 0.56
N VAL A 200 2.60 -8.23 -0.75
CA VAL A 200 1.37 -7.88 -1.45
C VAL A 200 0.79 -9.14 -2.07
N LEU A 201 -0.30 -9.62 -1.50
CA LEU A 201 -0.95 -10.86 -1.89
C LEU A 201 -2.06 -10.60 -2.91
N ASN A 202 -1.80 -10.97 -4.18
CA ASN A 202 -2.80 -10.94 -5.26
C ASN A 202 -3.61 -9.65 -5.37
N GLU A 203 -3.01 -8.52 -5.06
CA GLU A 203 -3.66 -7.23 -5.15
C GLU A 203 -3.35 -6.57 -6.50
N PRO A 204 -4.32 -6.42 -7.40
CA PRO A 204 -4.11 -5.71 -8.64
C PRO A 204 -3.99 -4.21 -8.35
N PHE A 205 -2.78 -3.70 -8.32
CA PHE A 205 -2.57 -2.26 -8.23
C PHE A 205 -2.91 -1.60 -9.56
N LYS A 206 -3.84 -0.66 -9.53
CA LYS A 206 -4.09 0.25 -10.65
C LYS A 206 -3.20 1.50 -10.57
N SER A 207 -2.61 1.76 -9.42
CA SER A 207 -1.83 2.95 -9.14
C SER A 207 -0.40 2.59 -8.77
N GLN A 208 0.56 3.08 -9.56
CA GLN A 208 1.98 2.95 -9.25
C GLN A 208 2.32 3.60 -7.90
N VAL A 209 1.70 4.73 -7.59
CA VAL A 209 1.87 5.44 -6.32
C VAL A 209 1.48 4.56 -5.13
N ILE A 210 0.30 3.92 -5.19
CA ILE A 210 -0.14 3.01 -4.12
C ILE A 210 0.81 1.82 -3.99
N CYS A 211 1.29 1.28 -5.12
CA CYS A 211 2.26 0.21 -5.13
C CYS A 211 3.55 0.62 -4.41
N GLN A 212 4.15 1.73 -4.81
CA GLN A 212 5.38 2.24 -4.21
C GLN A 212 5.23 2.55 -2.71
N GLN A 213 4.13 3.20 -2.31
CA GLN A 213 3.85 3.48 -0.91
C GLN A 213 3.65 2.22 -0.06
N SER A 214 3.02 1.20 -0.63
CA SER A 214 2.77 -0.06 0.07
C SER A 214 4.05 -0.87 0.28
N ILE A 215 4.96 -0.83 -0.70
CA ILE A 215 6.22 -1.58 -0.68
C ILE A 215 7.29 -0.83 0.12
N GLY A 216 7.35 0.50 0.01
CA GLY A 216 8.35 1.35 0.67
C GLY A 216 8.20 1.49 2.19
N ARG A 217 7.48 0.57 2.85
CA ARG A 217 7.26 0.57 4.30
C ARG A 217 8.31 -0.19 5.10
N THR A 218 9.09 -1.04 4.44
CA THR A 218 10.17 -1.77 5.11
C THR A 218 11.29 -0.80 5.43
N ARG A 219 11.72 -0.79 6.69
CA ARG A 219 12.85 -0.01 7.21
C ARG A 219 13.85 -0.95 7.88
N ASP A 220 15.08 -0.54 7.91
CA ASP A 220 16.16 -1.26 8.61
C ASP A 220 16.00 -1.20 10.13
#